data_4b7705e27948eea54bf6a5b152079474
#
_entry.id   4b7705e27948eea54bf6a5b152079474
#
_cell.length_a   1.000
_cell.length_b   1.000
_cell.length_c   1.000
_cell.angle_alpha   90.00
_cell.angle_beta   90.00
_cell.angle_gamma   90.00
#
_symmetry.space_group_name_H-M   'P 1'
#
loop_
_entity.id
_entity.type
_entity.pdbx_description
1 polymer ?
#
loop_
_entity_poly.entity_id
_entity_poly.type
_entity_poly.pdbx_seq_one_letter_code
_entity_poly.pdbx_strand_id
1 'polypeptide(L)'
;MEEIDLCWRIQNSKFKIRFNHNSEVFHANAASLKQTNPKKTYLNFRNQLFMVTKNSKNNLFFLLIEKFIIDAIVSIYLLFDKGFNHFIAIIKAYVSFYKHINLLIEFRKKNKRHLKHYQTRSIIFKYLFHKR
;
A
#
# COMPACT_ATOMS: atom_id res chain seq x y z
N MET A 1 0.75 -2.49 7.33
CA MET A 1 1.37 -1.61 6.29
C MET A 1 2.66 -0.96 6.75
N GLU A 2 2.79 -0.66 8.02
CA GLU A 2 4.00 -0.06 8.61
C GLU A 2 5.23 -0.97 8.49
N GLU A 3 5.06 -2.26 8.62
CA GLU A 3 6.16 -3.25 8.47
C GLU A 3 6.70 -3.24 7.04
N ILE A 4 5.81 -3.16 6.05
CA ILE A 4 6.19 -3.13 4.64
C ILE A 4 6.92 -1.82 4.32
N ASP A 5 6.42 -0.68 4.83
CA ASP A 5 7.09 0.62 4.68
C ASP A 5 8.49 0.60 5.31
N LEU A 6 8.62 0.03 6.50
CA LEU A 6 9.90 -0.10 7.20
C LEU A 6 10.88 -0.97 6.40
N CYS A 7 10.45 -2.16 6.00
CA CYS A 7 11.27 -3.07 5.22
C CYS A 7 11.73 -2.43 3.90
N TRP A 8 10.86 -1.72 3.22
CA TRP A 8 11.21 -1.05 1.97
C TRP A 8 12.24 0.06 2.19
N ARG A 9 12.11 0.87 3.26
CA ARG A 9 13.10 1.90 3.62
C ARG A 9 14.46 1.30 3.97
N ILE A 10 14.49 0.21 4.74
CA ILE A 10 15.71 -0.52 5.08
C ILE A 10 16.44 -1.00 3.81
N GLN A 11 15.70 -1.60 2.88
CA GLN A 11 16.26 -2.07 1.61
C GLN A 11 16.69 -0.91 0.69
N ASN A 12 15.94 0.21 0.66
CA ASN A 12 16.34 1.41 -0.06
C ASN A 12 17.64 2.03 0.51
N SER A 13 17.92 1.81 1.78
CA SER A 13 19.18 2.17 2.43
C SER A 13 20.29 1.13 2.21
N LYS A 14 20.07 0.13 1.32
CA LYS A 14 21.00 -0.96 0.98
C LYS A 14 21.27 -1.96 2.10
N PHE A 15 20.48 -1.94 3.16
CA PHE A 15 20.53 -2.98 4.18
C PHE A 15 19.75 -4.23 3.73
N LYS A 16 20.18 -5.40 4.21
CA LYS A 16 19.51 -6.68 3.95
C LYS A 16 18.52 -6.99 5.07
N ILE A 17 17.38 -7.53 4.72
CA ILE A 17 16.40 -8.09 5.66
C ILE A 17 16.56 -9.61 5.60
N ARG A 18 16.68 -10.23 6.77
CA ARG A 18 16.78 -11.69 6.90
C ARG A 18 15.62 -12.22 7.71
N PHE A 19 15.07 -13.32 7.28
CA PHE A 19 14.11 -14.10 8.04
C PHE A 19 14.87 -14.91 9.11
N ASN A 20 14.37 -14.87 10.36
CA ASN A 20 14.87 -15.71 11.43
C ASN A 20 13.75 -16.65 11.88
N HIS A 21 13.88 -17.94 11.62
CA HIS A 21 12.88 -18.94 11.95
C HIS A 21 12.75 -19.21 13.46
N ASN A 22 13.74 -18.82 14.25
CA ASN A 22 13.72 -18.95 15.70
C ASN A 22 13.07 -17.75 16.41
N SER A 23 12.64 -16.75 15.64
CA SER A 23 11.98 -15.57 16.20
C SER A 23 10.47 -15.73 16.13
N GLU A 24 9.84 -15.89 17.27
CA GLU A 24 8.39 -15.97 17.40
C GLU A 24 7.82 -14.64 17.88
N VAL A 25 6.75 -14.19 17.21
CA VAL A 25 6.02 -12.98 17.57
C VAL A 25 4.54 -13.31 17.65
N PHE A 26 3.94 -13.05 18.81
CA PHE A 26 2.51 -13.22 18.99
C PHE A 26 1.77 -11.98 18.48
N HIS A 27 0.98 -12.17 17.43
CA HIS A 27 0.20 -11.08 16.82
C HIS A 27 -1.28 -11.24 17.16
N ALA A 28 -1.82 -10.32 17.98
CA ALA A 28 -3.25 -10.28 18.27
C ALA A 28 -4.03 -9.75 17.05
N ASN A 29 -4.50 -10.66 16.21
CA ASN A 29 -5.28 -10.32 15.02
C ASN A 29 -6.54 -9.52 15.39
N ALA A 30 -6.74 -8.39 14.68
CA ALA A 30 -7.91 -7.53 14.84
C ALA A 30 -8.10 -6.90 16.25
N ALA A 31 -7.05 -6.82 17.06
CA ALA A 31 -7.12 -6.17 18.38
C ALA A 31 -7.55 -4.69 18.29
N SER A 32 -7.22 -3.99 17.19
CA SER A 32 -7.53 -2.57 17.03
C SER A 32 -8.74 -2.28 16.14
N LEU A 33 -8.93 -3.01 15.02
CA LEU A 33 -10.03 -2.77 14.07
C LEU A 33 -10.50 -4.07 13.40
N LYS A 34 -11.81 -4.33 13.45
CA LYS A 34 -12.44 -5.45 12.73
C LYS A 34 -12.26 -5.29 11.21
N GLN A 35 -12.21 -6.40 10.46
CA GLN A 35 -12.08 -6.40 8.99
C GLN A 35 -13.24 -5.68 8.27
N THR A 36 -14.42 -5.66 8.88
CA THR A 36 -15.63 -5.01 8.37
C THR A 36 -15.68 -3.51 8.65
N ASN A 37 -14.70 -2.94 9.36
CA ASN A 37 -14.70 -1.52 9.70
C ASN A 37 -14.20 -0.67 8.52
N PRO A 38 -15.00 0.30 8.00
CA PRO A 38 -14.59 1.18 6.90
C PRO A 38 -13.32 2.00 7.20
N LYS A 39 -13.04 2.29 8.48
CA LYS A 39 -11.80 2.95 8.90
C LYS A 39 -10.57 2.13 8.54
N LYS A 40 -10.65 0.80 8.58
CA LYS A 40 -9.56 -0.09 8.15
C LYS A 40 -9.32 0.03 6.65
N THR A 41 -10.38 0.09 5.84
CA THR A 41 -10.30 0.33 4.40
C THR A 41 -9.63 1.67 4.11
N TYR A 42 -10.09 2.76 4.75
CA TYR A 42 -9.49 4.08 4.64
C TYR A 42 -7.98 4.05 4.93
N LEU A 43 -7.59 3.47 6.07
CA LEU A 43 -6.18 3.41 6.47
C LEU A 43 -5.33 2.59 5.51
N ASN A 44 -5.85 1.48 5.01
CA ASN A 44 -5.13 0.62 4.07
C ASN A 44 -4.84 1.34 2.76
N PHE A 45 -5.83 1.96 2.14
CA PHE A 45 -5.66 2.68 0.87
C PHE A 45 -4.78 3.91 1.04
N ARG A 46 -5.01 4.73 2.08
CA ARG A 46 -4.18 5.90 2.37
C ARG A 46 -2.72 5.53 2.60
N ASN A 47 -2.46 4.57 3.48
CA ASN A 47 -1.10 4.18 3.85
C ASN A 47 -0.37 3.53 2.67
N GLN A 48 -1.08 2.80 1.81
CA GLN A 48 -0.52 2.25 0.58
C GLN A 48 -0.08 3.35 -0.39
N LEU A 49 -0.91 4.38 -0.61
CA LEU A 49 -0.56 5.54 -1.43
C LEU A 49 0.66 6.28 -0.86
N PHE A 50 0.69 6.49 0.45
CA PHE A 50 1.83 7.12 1.13
C PHE A 50 3.12 6.32 0.96
N MET A 51 3.06 5.02 1.22
CA MET A 51 4.20 4.12 1.13
C MET A 51 4.78 4.07 -0.28
N VAL A 52 3.92 3.91 -1.29
CA VAL A 52 4.32 3.84 -2.69
C VAL A 52 4.96 5.16 -3.15
N THR A 53 4.34 6.29 -2.79
CA THR A 53 4.85 7.62 -3.13
C THR A 53 6.23 7.89 -2.51
N LYS A 54 6.43 7.53 -1.24
CA LYS A 54 7.70 7.73 -0.55
C LYS A 54 8.83 6.85 -1.09
N ASN A 55 8.57 5.57 -1.32
CA ASN A 55 9.61 4.55 -1.42
C ASN A 55 9.89 4.04 -2.83
N SER A 56 8.95 4.14 -3.77
CA SER A 56 9.12 3.58 -5.11
C SER A 56 10.14 4.36 -5.94
N LYS A 57 11.00 3.65 -6.68
CA LYS A 57 11.90 4.21 -7.70
C LYS A 57 11.16 4.56 -9.00
N ASN A 58 10.00 4.00 -9.25
CA ASN A 58 9.26 4.19 -10.49
C ASN A 58 8.89 5.66 -10.72
N ASN A 59 8.60 6.00 -11.98
CA ASN A 59 8.00 7.29 -12.29
C ASN A 59 6.67 7.44 -11.51
N LEU A 60 6.59 8.48 -10.68
CA LEU A 60 5.49 8.65 -9.75
C LEU A 60 4.15 8.87 -10.47
N PHE A 61 4.17 9.61 -11.58
CA PHE A 61 2.96 9.94 -12.34
C PHE A 61 2.28 8.67 -12.87
N PHE A 62 3.02 7.83 -13.60
CA PHE A 62 2.47 6.58 -14.14
C PHE A 62 2.06 5.60 -13.04
N LEU A 63 2.84 5.55 -11.96
CA LEU A 63 2.52 4.70 -10.81
C LEU A 63 1.22 5.09 -10.11
N LEU A 64 0.97 6.39 -9.96
CA LEU A 64 -0.27 6.90 -9.35
C LEU A 64 -1.48 6.71 -10.27
N ILE A 65 -1.32 6.83 -11.59
CA ILE A 65 -2.39 6.53 -12.56
C ILE A 65 -2.76 5.05 -12.50
N GLU A 66 -1.75 4.15 -12.59
CA GLU A 66 -1.99 2.70 -12.49
C GLU A 66 -2.71 2.36 -11.18
N LYS A 67 -2.24 2.92 -10.07
CA LYS A 67 -2.85 2.73 -8.76
C LYS A 67 -4.28 3.24 -8.70
N PHE A 68 -4.55 4.42 -9.25
CA PHE A 68 -5.89 5.01 -9.29
C PHE A 68 -6.87 4.12 -10.06
N ILE A 69 -6.47 3.60 -11.22
CA ILE A 69 -7.33 2.71 -12.03
C ILE A 69 -7.66 1.43 -11.26
N ILE A 70 -6.66 0.80 -10.65
CA ILE A 70 -6.85 -0.42 -9.87
C ILE A 70 -7.77 -0.14 -8.66
N ASP A 71 -7.53 0.94 -7.94
CA ASP A 71 -8.32 1.30 -6.75
C ASP A 71 -9.75 1.70 -7.11
N ALA A 72 -9.98 2.31 -8.29
CA ALA A 72 -11.32 2.59 -8.78
C ALA A 72 -12.11 1.29 -9.02
N ILE A 73 -11.50 0.29 -9.66
CA ILE A 73 -12.13 -1.03 -9.87
C ILE A 73 -12.43 -1.69 -8.52
N VAL A 74 -11.46 -1.69 -7.60
CA VAL A 74 -11.63 -2.26 -6.25
C VAL A 74 -12.71 -1.51 -5.47
N SER A 75 -12.82 -0.18 -5.63
CA SER A 75 -13.82 0.62 -4.92
C SER A 75 -15.25 0.27 -5.37
N ILE A 76 -15.45 0.01 -6.68
CA ILE A 76 -16.73 -0.46 -7.21
C ILE A 76 -17.06 -1.86 -6.67
N TYR A 77 -16.07 -2.77 -6.68
CA TYR A 77 -16.25 -4.10 -6.09
C TYR A 77 -16.65 -4.01 -4.61
N LEU A 78 -15.95 -3.21 -3.81
CA LEU A 78 -16.24 -3.05 -2.38
C LEU A 78 -17.57 -2.35 -2.10
N LEU A 79 -18.06 -1.51 -3.03
CA LEU A 79 -19.39 -0.91 -2.95
C LEU A 79 -20.49 -2.00 -2.88
N PHE A 80 -20.36 -3.03 -3.73
CA PHE A 80 -21.33 -4.14 -3.79
C PHE A 80 -21.08 -5.19 -2.71
N ASP A 81 -19.82 -5.47 -2.34
CA ASP A 81 -19.46 -6.50 -1.36
C ASP A 81 -19.65 -6.04 0.10
N LYS A 82 -19.22 -4.80 0.43
CA LYS A 82 -19.17 -4.27 1.81
C LYS A 82 -20.00 -3.03 2.05
N GLY A 83 -20.60 -2.48 0.98
CA GLY A 83 -21.50 -1.35 1.04
C GLY A 83 -20.83 0.02 0.91
N PHE A 84 -21.67 1.05 0.84
CA PHE A 84 -21.33 2.43 0.51
C PHE A 84 -20.27 3.07 1.43
N ASN A 85 -20.24 2.69 2.71
CA ASN A 85 -19.28 3.24 3.65
C ASN A 85 -17.82 2.89 3.30
N HIS A 86 -17.57 1.72 2.70
CA HIS A 86 -16.25 1.33 2.22
C HIS A 86 -15.83 2.09 0.97
N PHE A 87 -16.76 2.36 0.07
CA PHE A 87 -16.54 3.22 -1.09
C PHE A 87 -16.13 4.64 -0.67
N ILE A 88 -16.91 5.26 0.23
CA ILE A 88 -16.58 6.59 0.79
C ILE A 88 -15.23 6.58 1.52
N ALA A 89 -14.87 5.49 2.19
CA ALA A 89 -13.59 5.37 2.87
C ALA A 89 -12.41 5.47 1.89
N ILE A 90 -12.54 4.89 0.68
CA ILE A 90 -11.51 5.00 -0.36
C ILE A 90 -11.40 6.44 -0.88
N ILE A 91 -12.52 7.10 -1.16
CA ILE A 91 -12.52 8.53 -1.57
C ILE A 91 -11.81 9.38 -0.50
N LYS A 92 -12.16 9.21 0.77
CA LYS A 92 -11.51 9.91 1.89
C LYS A 92 -10.01 9.62 1.95
N ALA A 93 -9.56 8.41 1.62
CA ALA A 93 -8.15 8.06 1.56
C ALA A 93 -7.40 8.87 0.49
N TYR A 94 -7.98 9.01 -0.70
CA TYR A 94 -7.43 9.84 -1.77
C TYR A 94 -7.41 11.32 -1.42
N VAL A 95 -8.49 11.86 -0.84
CA VAL A 95 -8.51 13.25 -0.35
C VAL A 95 -7.40 13.49 0.68
N SER A 96 -7.25 12.57 1.64
CA SER A 96 -6.16 12.65 2.61
C SER A 96 -4.79 12.56 1.96
N PHE A 97 -4.61 11.71 0.96
CA PHE A 97 -3.37 11.59 0.20
C PHE A 97 -3.00 12.92 -0.48
N TYR A 98 -3.94 13.53 -1.21
CA TYR A 98 -3.70 14.81 -1.90
C TYR A 98 -3.39 15.95 -0.93
N LYS A 99 -4.01 15.99 0.25
CA LYS A 99 -3.67 16.97 1.30
C LYS A 99 -2.22 16.86 1.78
N HIS A 100 -1.63 15.69 1.73
CA HIS A 100 -0.26 15.43 2.19
C HIS A 100 0.77 15.27 1.08
N ILE A 101 0.37 15.47 -0.18
CA ILE A 101 1.23 15.17 -1.35
C ILE A 101 2.56 15.91 -1.32
N ASN A 102 2.55 17.19 -0.94
CA ASN A 102 3.76 18.02 -0.88
C ASN A 102 4.77 17.45 0.12
N LEU A 103 4.30 17.09 1.32
CA LEU A 103 5.13 16.46 2.35
C LEU A 103 5.74 15.13 1.86
N LEU A 104 4.92 14.31 1.17
CA LEU A 104 5.36 13.03 0.62
C LEU A 104 6.40 13.22 -0.49
N ILE A 105 6.24 14.23 -1.34
CA ILE A 105 7.20 14.58 -2.39
C ILE A 105 8.52 15.08 -1.78
N GLU A 106 8.47 15.90 -0.74
CA GLU A 106 9.67 16.34 -0.02
C GLU A 106 10.42 15.16 0.59
N PHE A 107 9.69 14.28 1.28
CA PHE A 107 10.27 13.04 1.81
C PHE A 107 10.89 12.19 0.70
N ARG A 108 10.19 12.06 -0.44
CA ARG A 108 10.68 11.35 -1.62
C ARG A 108 11.97 11.96 -2.18
N LYS A 109 12.11 13.30 -2.20
CA LYS A 109 13.32 14.00 -2.67
C LYS A 109 14.51 13.76 -1.74
N LYS A 110 14.29 13.77 -0.42
CA LYS A 110 15.35 13.62 0.60
C LYS A 110 15.90 12.19 0.68
N ASN A 111 15.11 11.18 0.34
CA ASN A 111 15.48 9.78 0.52
C ASN A 111 15.90 9.11 -0.80
N LYS A 112 16.98 8.32 -0.75
CA LYS A 112 17.42 7.49 -1.87
C LYS A 112 16.40 6.37 -2.12
N ARG A 113 16.14 6.06 -3.40
CA ARG A 113 15.23 5.02 -3.83
C ARG A 113 15.92 4.12 -4.83
N HIS A 114 16.16 2.89 -4.45
CA HIS A 114 16.86 1.92 -5.27
C HIS A 114 15.93 0.85 -5.83
N LEU A 115 14.84 0.56 -5.15
CA LEU A 115 13.95 -0.53 -5.48
C LEU A 115 12.73 -0.06 -6.28
N LYS A 116 12.37 -0.83 -7.29
CA LYS A 116 11.09 -0.72 -7.99
C LYS A 116 9.95 -1.14 -7.04
N HIS A 117 8.72 -0.70 -7.34
CA HIS A 117 7.57 -1.02 -6.51
C HIS A 117 7.24 -2.51 -6.48
N TYR A 118 7.34 -3.19 -7.61
CA TYR A 118 6.97 -4.59 -7.73
C TYR A 118 8.12 -5.45 -8.24
N GLN A 119 8.31 -6.61 -7.61
CA GLN A 119 8.96 -7.75 -8.27
C GLN A 119 7.98 -8.46 -9.23
N THR A 120 6.68 -8.37 -8.92
CA THR A 120 5.60 -8.92 -9.75
C THR A 120 4.55 -7.82 -9.95
N ARG A 121 4.25 -7.48 -11.19
CA ARG A 121 3.30 -6.40 -11.54
C ARG A 121 1.90 -6.62 -10.97
N SER A 122 1.44 -7.87 -10.92
CA SER A 122 0.16 -8.23 -10.32
C SER A 122 0.20 -9.64 -9.76
N ILE A 123 -0.06 -9.76 -8.46
CA ILE A 123 -0.21 -11.05 -7.78
C ILE A 123 -1.44 -11.78 -8.34
N ILE A 124 -2.51 -11.05 -8.66
CA ILE A 124 -3.75 -11.61 -9.25
C ILE A 124 -3.43 -12.23 -10.61
N PHE A 125 -2.68 -11.52 -11.46
CA PHE A 125 -2.28 -12.03 -12.77
C PHE A 125 -1.41 -13.28 -12.62
N LYS A 126 -0.45 -13.25 -11.69
CA LYS A 126 0.39 -14.41 -11.38
C LYS A 126 -0.44 -15.59 -10.87
N TYR A 127 -1.40 -15.34 -9.99
CA TYR A 127 -2.29 -16.37 -9.46
C TYR A 127 -3.19 -16.99 -10.53
N LEU A 128 -3.77 -16.18 -11.41
CA LEU A 128 -4.68 -16.65 -12.47
C LEU A 128 -3.95 -17.41 -13.59
N PHE A 129 -2.73 -16.97 -13.95
CA PHE A 129 -1.99 -17.51 -15.09
C PHE A 129 -0.84 -18.45 -14.73
N HIS A 130 -0.44 -18.53 -13.46
CA HIS A 130 0.60 -19.44 -12.98
C HIS A 130 0.08 -20.42 -11.93
N LYS A 131 -1.19 -20.84 -12.10
CA LYS A 131 -1.73 -21.96 -11.33
C LYS A 131 -1.10 -23.26 -11.88
N ARG A 132 0.10 -23.56 -11.38
CA ARG A 132 0.75 -24.88 -11.41
C ARG A 132 1.25 -25.20 -10.03
#